data_8944db6d81c203436eb20433416ba52a
#
_entry.id   8944db6d81c203436eb20433416ba52a
#
_cell.length_a   1.000
_cell.length_b   1.000
_cell.length_c   1.000
_cell.angle_alpha   90.00
_cell.angle_beta   90.00
_cell.angle_gamma   90.00
#
_symmetry.space_group_name_H-M   'P 1'
#
loop_
_entity.id
_entity.type
_entity.pdbx_description
1 polymer ?
#
loop_
_entity_poly.entity_id
_entity_poly.type
_entity_poly.pdbx_seq_one_letter_code
_entity_poly.pdbx_strand_id
1 'polypeptide(L)'
;MEEEIRRKTLLGNAERLAQLPKSSEVGKNLDSFVAFFVAGEKLLISADNVVEVIKYRDVTLLPGVDEKLAGIYNFRGSVIGVFNSDRIFGIESVSRALHRYLLICSCNDIYFAIVCEDVGGIEHRDPESIIGGESSTLLPVIFSGIFHDSARCVDIDKLMENDILRIL
;
A
#
# COMPACT_ATOMS: atom_id res chain seq x y z
N MET A 1 34.37 -13.91 13.69
CA MET A 1 33.73 -12.58 13.80
C MET A 1 32.44 -12.47 12.99
N GLU A 2 32.40 -12.87 11.75
CA GLU A 2 31.17 -12.84 10.93
C GLU A 2 30.07 -13.82 11.40
N GLU A 3 30.42 -14.99 11.88
CA GLU A 3 29.45 -15.96 12.43
C GLU A 3 28.81 -15.51 13.75
N GLU A 4 29.54 -14.76 14.54
CA GLU A 4 29.04 -14.22 15.82
C GLU A 4 28.05 -13.08 15.60
N ILE A 5 28.28 -12.24 14.57
CA ILE A 5 27.36 -11.20 14.12
C ILE A 5 26.08 -11.79 13.53
N ARG A 6 26.19 -12.86 12.73
CA ARG A 6 25.03 -13.61 12.21
C ARG A 6 24.20 -14.25 13.33
N ARG A 7 24.83 -14.84 14.33
CA ARG A 7 24.12 -15.39 15.51
C ARG A 7 23.40 -14.33 16.32
N LYS A 8 24.04 -13.18 16.55
CA LYS A 8 23.40 -12.05 17.26
C LYS A 8 22.22 -11.46 16.48
N THR A 9 22.30 -11.40 15.16
CA THR A 9 21.20 -10.88 14.32
C THR A 9 20.03 -11.87 14.28
N LEU A 10 20.30 -13.17 14.24
CA LEU A 10 19.25 -14.22 14.26
C LEU A 10 18.58 -14.34 15.63
N LEU A 11 19.34 -14.20 16.72
CA LEU A 11 18.78 -14.18 18.09
C LEU A 11 17.97 -12.91 18.36
N GLY A 12 18.41 -11.74 17.88
CA GLY A 12 17.66 -10.48 17.97
C GLY A 12 16.34 -10.51 17.21
N ASN A 13 16.29 -11.19 16.06
CA ASN A 13 15.06 -11.36 15.31
C ASN A 13 14.12 -12.40 15.95
N ALA A 14 14.67 -13.47 16.54
CA ALA A 14 13.90 -14.47 17.27
C ALA A 14 13.29 -13.89 18.57
N GLU A 15 14.03 -13.03 19.29
CA GLU A 15 13.52 -12.33 20.46
C GLU A 15 12.46 -11.28 20.10
N ARG A 16 12.59 -10.58 18.97
CA ARG A 16 11.56 -9.67 18.45
C ARG A 16 10.28 -10.41 18.04
N LEU A 17 10.40 -11.61 17.48
CA LEU A 17 9.25 -12.47 17.17
C LEU A 17 8.62 -13.08 18.43
N ALA A 18 9.41 -13.32 19.48
CA ALA A 18 8.91 -13.82 20.76
C ALA A 18 8.25 -12.73 21.64
N GLN A 19 8.48 -11.45 21.34
CA GLN A 19 7.85 -10.30 21.99
C GLN A 19 6.60 -9.80 21.24
N LEU A 20 6.14 -10.49 20.24
CA LEU A 20 4.77 -10.30 19.75
C LEU A 20 3.83 -10.57 20.95
N PRO A 21 2.95 -9.62 21.32
CA PRO A 21 2.05 -9.84 22.43
C PRO A 21 1.28 -11.11 22.14
N LYS A 22 1.45 -12.12 23.00
CA LYS A 22 0.62 -13.30 22.97
C LYS A 22 -0.80 -12.79 23.14
N SER A 23 -1.57 -12.82 22.06
CA SER A 23 -2.95 -12.36 22.00
C SER A 23 -3.78 -13.08 23.05
N SER A 24 -3.98 -12.42 24.17
CA SER A 24 -5.04 -12.75 25.13
C SER A 24 -6.25 -11.79 24.95
N GLU A 25 -6.49 -11.35 23.72
CA GLU A 25 -7.76 -10.74 23.34
C GLU A 25 -8.52 -11.71 22.44
N VAL A 26 -9.18 -12.65 23.10
CA VAL A 26 -10.18 -13.52 22.49
C VAL A 26 -11.29 -12.63 21.95
N GLY A 27 -11.44 -12.57 20.59
CA GLY A 27 -12.67 -12.12 19.96
C GLY A 27 -12.65 -10.87 19.09
N LYS A 28 -11.51 -10.20 18.84
CA LYS A 28 -11.47 -9.13 17.83
C LYS A 28 -11.14 -9.72 16.46
N ASN A 29 -12.05 -9.55 15.50
CA ASN A 29 -11.75 -9.79 14.10
C ASN A 29 -10.76 -8.72 13.63
N LEU A 30 -9.50 -9.09 13.47
CA LEU A 30 -8.47 -8.21 12.93
C LEU A 30 -8.36 -8.45 11.44
N ASP A 31 -8.45 -7.38 10.67
CA ASP A 31 -8.18 -7.40 9.24
C ASP A 31 -6.69 -7.21 8.98
N SER A 32 -6.20 -7.81 7.90
CA SER A 32 -4.82 -7.71 7.48
C SER A 32 -4.66 -6.61 6.43
N PHE A 33 -3.71 -5.73 6.65
CA PHE A 33 -3.39 -4.63 5.75
C PHE A 33 -1.92 -4.66 5.37
N VAL A 34 -1.62 -4.25 4.16
CA VAL A 34 -0.25 -3.92 3.75
C VAL A 34 -0.04 -2.43 3.96
N ALA A 35 0.98 -2.09 4.75
CA ALA A 35 1.39 -0.71 4.95
C ALA A 35 2.37 -0.28 3.85
N PHE A 36 2.14 0.88 3.26
CA PHE A 36 3.04 1.48 2.28
C PHE A 36 3.12 2.99 2.45
N PHE A 37 4.14 3.61 1.88
CA PHE A 37 4.44 5.02 2.10
C PHE A 37 4.47 5.79 0.77
N VAL A 38 3.84 6.95 0.80
CA VAL A 38 3.75 7.89 -0.31
C VAL A 38 4.03 9.29 0.22
N ALA A 39 5.09 9.93 -0.26
CA ALA A 39 5.51 11.26 0.19
C ALA A 39 5.62 11.37 1.73
N GLY A 40 6.11 10.32 2.37
CA GLY A 40 6.24 10.22 3.83
C GLY A 40 4.95 9.90 4.58
N GLU A 41 3.80 9.85 3.90
CA GLU A 41 2.54 9.48 4.53
C GLU A 41 2.32 7.98 4.50
N LYS A 42 1.84 7.43 5.62
CA LYS A 42 1.51 6.02 5.77
C LYS A 42 0.10 5.74 5.28
N LEU A 43 0.00 4.83 4.32
CA LEU A 43 -1.24 4.32 3.78
C LEU A 43 -1.36 2.82 4.09
N LEU A 44 -2.58 2.36 4.25
CA LEU A 44 -2.93 0.97 4.45
C LEU A 44 -3.89 0.52 3.34
N ILE A 45 -3.64 -0.64 2.79
CA ILE A 45 -4.52 -1.29 1.82
C ILE A 45 -4.80 -2.71 2.29
N SER A 46 -6.02 -3.22 2.08
CA SER A 46 -6.33 -4.60 2.42
C SER A 46 -5.33 -5.57 1.80
N ALA A 47 -4.80 -6.49 2.60
CA ALA A 47 -3.88 -7.50 2.13
C ALA A 47 -4.49 -8.40 1.05
N ASP A 48 -5.80 -8.57 1.04
CA ASP A 48 -6.53 -9.36 0.03
C ASP A 48 -6.44 -8.74 -1.36
N ASN A 49 -6.22 -7.43 -1.45
CA ASN A 49 -6.06 -6.73 -2.72
C ASN A 49 -4.61 -6.66 -3.20
N VAL A 50 -3.63 -7.05 -2.39
CA VAL A 50 -2.21 -7.02 -2.76
C VAL A 50 -1.75 -8.37 -3.23
N VAL A 51 -1.28 -8.43 -4.46
CA VAL A 51 -0.78 -9.67 -5.10
C VAL A 51 0.71 -9.85 -4.86
N GLU A 52 1.48 -8.79 -5.04
CA GLU A 52 2.94 -8.83 -4.97
C GLU A 52 3.51 -7.44 -4.76
N VAL A 53 4.66 -7.37 -4.12
CA VAL A 53 5.48 -6.15 -4.00
C VAL A 53 6.81 -6.39 -4.69
N ILE A 54 7.13 -5.57 -5.67
CA ILE A 54 8.38 -5.68 -6.44
C ILE A 54 9.13 -4.35 -6.44
N LYS A 55 10.42 -4.40 -6.73
CA LYS A 55 11.20 -3.17 -6.95
C LYS A 55 10.72 -2.45 -8.21
N TYR A 56 10.70 -1.11 -8.15
CA TYR A 56 10.38 -0.29 -9.33
C TYR A 56 11.46 -0.49 -10.41
N ARG A 57 11.09 -1.17 -11.47
CA ARG A 57 11.92 -1.42 -12.65
C ARG A 57 11.04 -1.85 -13.83
N ASP A 58 11.60 -1.78 -15.02
CA ASP A 58 10.97 -2.27 -16.26
C ASP A 58 9.59 -1.64 -16.55
N VAL A 59 9.32 -0.45 -16.00
CA VAL A 59 8.13 0.33 -16.31
C VAL A 59 8.36 1.09 -17.60
N THR A 60 7.50 0.85 -18.59
CA THR A 60 7.53 1.57 -19.85
C THR A 60 6.72 2.85 -19.72
N LEU A 61 7.39 3.99 -19.86
CA LEU A 61 6.75 5.30 -19.81
C LEU A 61 5.95 5.53 -21.10
N LEU A 62 4.75 6.10 -20.96
CA LEU A 62 3.91 6.46 -22.09
C LEU A 62 3.87 7.99 -22.21
N PRO A 63 4.28 8.56 -23.35
CA PRO A 63 4.20 10.00 -23.56
C PRO A 63 2.77 10.46 -23.79
N GLY A 64 2.42 11.64 -23.26
CA GLY A 64 1.13 12.28 -23.52
C GLY A 64 -0.07 11.67 -22.82
N VAL A 65 0.14 10.82 -21.80
CA VAL A 65 -0.92 10.28 -20.94
C VAL A 65 -1.16 11.16 -19.72
N ASP A 66 -2.28 10.90 -19.03
CA ASP A 66 -2.61 11.57 -17.78
C ASP A 66 -1.50 11.36 -16.73
N GLU A 67 -1.21 12.39 -15.93
CA GLU A 67 -0.17 12.36 -14.87
C GLU A 67 -0.40 11.29 -13.79
N LYS A 68 -1.62 10.77 -13.67
CA LYS A 68 -1.95 9.67 -12.76
C LYS A 68 -1.30 8.36 -13.21
N LEU A 69 -1.06 8.20 -14.51
CA LEU A 69 -0.42 7.01 -15.08
C LEU A 69 1.08 7.24 -15.17
N ALA A 70 1.86 6.46 -14.41
CA ALA A 70 3.32 6.46 -14.50
C ALA A 70 3.82 5.72 -15.75
N GLY A 71 3.08 4.74 -16.22
CA GLY A 71 3.43 3.92 -17.37
C GLY A 71 2.70 2.59 -17.39
N ILE A 72 3.30 1.62 -18.05
CA ILE A 72 2.81 0.24 -18.10
C ILE A 72 3.89 -0.74 -17.69
N TYR A 73 3.47 -1.89 -17.18
CA TYR A 73 4.35 -2.96 -16.74
C TYR A 73 3.82 -4.31 -17.21
N ASN A 74 4.71 -5.21 -17.62
CA ASN A 74 4.34 -6.58 -17.96
C ASN A 74 4.35 -7.45 -16.69
N PHE A 75 3.18 -7.74 -16.18
CA PHE A 75 3.00 -8.62 -15.02
C PHE A 75 2.51 -9.99 -15.48
N ARG A 76 3.36 -11.00 -15.38
CA ARG A 76 3.04 -12.40 -15.72
C ARG A 76 2.43 -12.58 -17.12
N GLY A 77 2.93 -11.83 -18.11
CA GLY A 77 2.44 -11.87 -19.50
C GLY A 77 1.24 -10.96 -19.79
N SER A 78 0.70 -10.27 -18.80
CA SER A 78 -0.35 -9.26 -18.96
C SER A 78 0.21 -7.86 -18.80
N VAL A 79 -0.17 -6.95 -19.69
CA VAL A 79 0.19 -5.54 -19.57
C VAL A 79 -0.77 -4.85 -18.62
N ILE A 80 -0.25 -4.27 -17.55
CA ILE A 80 -1.02 -3.57 -16.53
C ILE A 80 -0.62 -2.10 -16.44
N GLY A 81 -1.55 -1.23 -16.04
CA GLY A 81 -1.28 0.18 -15.76
C GLY A 81 -0.51 0.35 -14.45
N VAL A 82 0.44 1.28 -14.46
CA VAL A 82 1.22 1.68 -13.28
C VAL A 82 0.84 3.11 -12.92
N PHE A 83 0.32 3.32 -11.72
CA PHE A 83 -0.23 4.59 -11.29
C PHE A 83 0.67 5.32 -10.30
N ASN A 84 0.78 6.64 -10.46
CA ASN A 84 1.46 7.53 -9.52
C ASN A 84 0.60 7.70 -8.27
N SER A 85 1.05 7.19 -7.16
CA SER A 85 0.32 7.19 -5.88
C SER A 85 0.00 8.59 -5.37
N ASP A 86 0.94 9.53 -5.47
CA ASP A 86 0.72 10.93 -5.09
C ASP A 86 -0.45 11.55 -5.88
N ARG A 87 -0.58 11.23 -7.15
CA ARG A 87 -1.64 11.75 -8.02
C ARG A 87 -2.99 11.09 -7.78
N ILE A 88 -3.01 9.76 -7.62
CA ILE A 88 -4.28 9.05 -7.41
C ILE A 88 -4.84 9.27 -6.00
N PHE A 89 -3.99 9.46 -4.99
CA PHE A 89 -4.40 9.70 -3.59
C PHE A 89 -4.49 11.18 -3.23
N GLY A 90 -4.13 12.10 -4.13
CA GLY A 90 -4.16 13.53 -3.89
C GLY A 90 -3.18 13.97 -2.79
N ILE A 91 -2.02 13.30 -2.70
CA ILE A 91 -0.98 13.62 -1.73
C ILE A 91 -0.02 14.62 -2.38
N GLU A 92 0.09 15.81 -1.78
CA GLU A 92 1.06 16.81 -2.24
C GLU A 92 2.47 16.36 -1.87
N SER A 93 3.28 16.07 -2.88
CA SER A 93 4.69 15.79 -2.71
C SER A 93 5.52 17.06 -2.92
N VAL A 94 6.23 17.50 -1.90
CA VAL A 94 7.16 18.65 -1.96
C VAL A 94 8.43 18.27 -2.75
N SER A 95 8.73 16.99 -2.84
CA SER A 95 9.80 16.43 -3.68
C SER A 95 9.22 15.33 -4.54
N ARG A 96 9.79 15.12 -5.73
CA ARG A 96 9.42 13.97 -6.55
C ARG A 96 9.41 12.71 -5.69
N ALA A 97 8.23 12.13 -5.51
CA ALA A 97 8.09 10.87 -4.79
C ALA A 97 9.10 9.85 -5.36
N LEU A 98 9.90 9.28 -4.47
CA LEU A 98 10.91 8.30 -4.89
C LEU A 98 10.19 7.01 -5.26
N HIS A 99 10.17 6.70 -6.53
CA HIS A 99 9.63 5.45 -7.05
C HIS A 99 10.59 4.30 -6.73
N ARG A 100 10.35 3.58 -5.65
CA ARG A 100 11.21 2.46 -5.22
C ARG A 100 10.56 1.10 -5.39
N TYR A 101 9.25 1.02 -5.24
CA TYR A 101 8.49 -0.21 -5.30
C TYR A 101 7.24 -0.06 -6.15
N LEU A 102 6.81 -1.19 -6.72
CA LEU A 102 5.50 -1.38 -7.31
C LEU A 102 4.68 -2.29 -6.40
N LEU A 103 3.57 -1.79 -5.94
CA LEU A 103 2.55 -2.55 -5.25
C LEU A 103 1.57 -3.08 -6.30
N ILE A 104 1.67 -4.36 -6.63
CA ILE A 104 0.76 -5.00 -7.59
C ILE A 104 -0.52 -5.33 -6.87
N CYS A 105 -1.61 -4.77 -7.33
CA CYS A 105 -2.93 -4.93 -6.76
C CYS A 105 -3.88 -5.65 -7.72
N SER A 106 -4.90 -6.27 -7.16
CA SER A 106 -6.02 -6.82 -7.91
C SER A 106 -7.36 -6.48 -7.27
N CYS A 107 -8.34 -6.21 -8.10
CA CYS A 107 -9.73 -6.03 -7.71
C CYS A 107 -10.61 -6.54 -8.85
N ASN A 108 -11.54 -7.46 -8.57
CA ASN A 108 -12.45 -8.05 -9.56
C ASN A 108 -11.71 -8.58 -10.81
N ASP A 109 -10.62 -9.32 -10.61
CA ASP A 109 -9.75 -9.88 -11.66
C ASP A 109 -9.01 -8.84 -12.52
N ILE A 110 -9.08 -7.56 -12.16
CA ILE A 110 -8.32 -6.48 -12.78
C ILE A 110 -7.03 -6.27 -12.01
N TYR A 111 -5.90 -6.34 -12.69
CA TYR A 111 -4.58 -6.09 -12.14
C TYR A 111 -4.11 -4.67 -12.48
N PHE A 112 -3.50 -4.00 -11.52
CA PHE A 112 -2.85 -2.71 -11.68
C PHE A 112 -1.71 -2.57 -10.68
N ALA A 113 -0.85 -1.61 -10.88
CA ALA A 113 0.25 -1.33 -9.97
C ALA A 113 0.20 0.10 -9.44
N ILE A 114 0.58 0.28 -8.19
CA ILE A 114 0.74 1.57 -7.53
C ILE A 114 2.22 1.76 -7.22
N VAL A 115 2.77 2.90 -7.57
CA VAL A 115 4.15 3.27 -7.22
C VAL A 115 4.19 3.74 -5.77
N CYS A 116 5.17 3.28 -4.99
CA CYS A 116 5.38 3.77 -3.63
C CYS A 116 6.87 3.90 -3.28
N GLU A 117 7.14 4.64 -2.20
CA GLU A 117 8.50 4.90 -1.73
C GLU A 117 9.04 3.75 -0.89
N ASP A 118 8.18 3.18 -0.05
CA ASP A 118 8.53 2.11 0.86
C ASP A 118 7.31 1.24 1.19
N VAL A 119 7.56 0.03 1.67
CA VAL A 119 6.53 -0.91 2.12
C VAL A 119 6.87 -1.37 3.53
N GLY A 120 5.96 -1.12 4.46
CA GLY A 120 6.15 -1.41 5.89
C GLY A 120 5.82 -2.84 6.31
N GLY A 121 5.28 -3.66 5.37
CA GLY A 121 4.88 -5.03 5.66
C GLY A 121 3.38 -5.16 5.99
N ILE A 122 3.02 -6.32 6.57
CA ILE A 122 1.63 -6.63 6.93
C ILE A 122 1.35 -6.19 8.36
N GLU A 123 0.24 -5.49 8.54
CA GLU A 123 -0.28 -5.06 9.84
C GLU A 123 -1.68 -5.62 10.05
N HIS A 124 -1.95 -6.07 11.27
CA HIS A 124 -3.29 -6.52 11.68
C HIS A 124 -3.97 -5.40 12.45
N ARG A 125 -5.12 -4.96 11.99
CA ARG A 125 -5.87 -3.84 12.56
C ARG A 125 -7.33 -4.21 12.78
N ASP A 126 -7.89 -3.66 13.84
CA ASP A 126 -9.33 -3.73 14.11
C ASP A 126 -10.06 -2.76 13.15
N PRO A 127 -10.89 -3.26 12.23
CA PRO A 127 -11.63 -2.41 11.29
C PRO A 127 -12.58 -1.45 11.98
N GLU A 128 -13.06 -1.77 13.19
CA GLU A 128 -13.92 -0.88 13.98
C GLU A 128 -13.16 0.33 14.55
N SER A 129 -11.82 0.29 14.55
CA SER A 129 -10.99 1.41 15.01
C SER A 129 -10.76 2.50 13.94
N ILE A 130 -11.32 2.33 12.75
CA ILE A 130 -11.24 3.33 11.68
C ILE A 130 -12.14 4.52 12.02
N ILE A 131 -11.57 5.72 11.99
CA ILE A 131 -12.28 6.98 12.25
C ILE A 131 -12.55 7.67 10.92
N GLY A 132 -13.74 8.25 10.75
CA GLY A 132 -14.05 9.14 9.63
C GLY A 132 -14.46 8.44 8.34
N GLY A 133 -15.26 7.39 8.44
CA GLY A 133 -15.87 6.69 7.29
C GLY A 133 -16.60 7.62 6.29
N GLU A 134 -17.56 7.11 5.56
CA GLU A 134 -18.25 7.73 4.40
C GLU A 134 -18.81 9.15 4.62
N SER A 135 -18.93 9.60 5.87
CA SER A 135 -19.46 10.92 6.25
C SER A 135 -18.39 12.00 6.42
N SER A 136 -17.11 11.69 6.21
CA SER A 136 -16.03 12.67 6.36
C SER A 136 -15.85 13.47 5.08
N THR A 137 -16.23 14.75 5.10
CA THR A 137 -15.94 15.72 4.02
C THR A 137 -14.45 16.07 3.90
N LEU A 138 -13.62 15.62 4.84
CA LEU A 138 -12.21 15.95 4.93
C LEU A 138 -11.28 14.98 4.21
N LEU A 139 -11.79 13.78 3.88
CA LEU A 139 -11.02 12.75 3.19
C LEU A 139 -11.55 12.55 1.77
N PRO A 140 -10.66 12.38 0.77
CA PRO A 140 -11.08 11.91 -0.53
C PRO A 140 -11.89 10.61 -0.40
N VAL A 141 -12.90 10.46 -1.24
CA VAL A 141 -13.83 9.31 -1.23
C VAL A 141 -13.14 7.94 -1.34
N ILE A 142 -11.92 7.92 -1.87
CA ILE A 142 -11.09 6.72 -2.04
C ILE A 142 -10.50 6.16 -0.73
N PHE A 143 -10.70 6.84 0.40
CA PHE A 143 -10.30 6.35 1.71
C PHE A 143 -11.52 5.91 2.50
N SER A 144 -11.43 4.76 3.16
CA SER A 144 -12.46 4.30 4.10
C SER A 144 -12.36 4.99 5.47
N GLY A 145 -11.22 5.60 5.77
CA GLY A 145 -11.00 6.37 6.99
C GLY A 145 -9.54 6.44 7.41
N ILE A 146 -9.33 6.86 8.66
CA ILE A 146 -8.01 7.05 9.27
C ILE A 146 -7.93 6.24 10.56
N PHE A 147 -6.81 5.57 10.81
CA PHE A 147 -6.50 4.97 12.10
C PHE A 147 -5.88 5.98 13.07
N HIS A 148 -5.85 5.65 14.36
CA HIS A 148 -5.31 6.54 15.41
C HIS A 148 -3.87 7.00 15.20
N ASP A 149 -3.06 6.21 14.48
CA ASP A 149 -1.67 6.53 14.12
C ASP A 149 -1.56 7.36 12.84
N SER A 150 -2.64 7.98 12.41
CA SER A 150 -2.78 8.80 11.19
C SER A 150 -2.62 8.02 9.87
N ALA A 151 -2.54 6.69 9.91
CA ALA A 151 -2.52 5.87 8.71
C ALA A 151 -3.89 5.93 8.01
N ARG A 152 -3.92 6.30 6.73
CA ARG A 152 -5.15 6.33 5.92
C ARG A 152 -5.40 4.97 5.28
N CYS A 153 -6.63 4.50 5.40
CA CYS A 153 -7.03 3.24 4.81
C CYS A 153 -7.60 3.45 3.40
N VAL A 154 -6.94 2.87 2.41
CA VAL A 154 -7.35 2.93 1.00
C VAL A 154 -8.49 1.95 0.76
N ASP A 155 -9.57 2.44 0.14
CA ASP A 155 -10.69 1.64 -0.34
C ASP A 155 -10.51 1.36 -1.83
N ILE A 156 -10.10 0.15 -2.16
CA ILE A 156 -9.82 -0.25 -3.54
C ILE A 156 -11.08 -0.25 -4.41
N ASP A 157 -12.22 -0.65 -3.88
CA ASP A 157 -13.47 -0.67 -4.63
C ASP A 157 -13.85 0.75 -5.03
N LYS A 158 -13.78 1.69 -4.10
CA LYS A 158 -14.01 3.11 -4.38
C LYS A 158 -12.97 3.71 -5.34
N LEU A 159 -11.73 3.29 -5.24
CA LEU A 159 -10.68 3.70 -6.17
C LEU A 159 -10.99 3.24 -7.59
N MET A 160 -11.51 2.03 -7.76
CA MET A 160 -11.91 1.48 -9.06
C MET A 160 -13.17 2.14 -9.62
N GLU A 161 -14.15 2.48 -8.76
CA GLU A 161 -15.41 3.11 -9.16
C GLU A 161 -15.24 4.57 -9.60
N ASN A 162 -14.30 5.29 -9.01
CA ASN A 162 -14.12 6.74 -9.17
C ASN A 162 -13.43 7.19 -10.46
N ASP A 163 -13.45 6.42 -11.53
CA ASP A 163 -12.79 6.76 -12.81
C ASP A 163 -11.30 7.17 -12.69
N ILE A 164 -10.73 7.13 -11.48
CA ILE A 164 -9.34 7.51 -11.23
C ILE A 164 -8.39 6.61 -11.99
N LEU A 165 -8.74 5.33 -12.12
CA LEU A 165 -7.97 4.34 -12.86
C LEU A 165 -8.47 4.16 -14.30
N ARG A 166 -9.56 4.82 -14.70
CA ARG A 166 -10.09 4.81 -16.08
C ARG A 166 -9.33 5.83 -16.93
N ILE A 167 -8.13 5.48 -17.31
CA ILE A 167 -7.31 6.31 -18.21
C ILE A 167 -7.25 5.68 -19.62
N LEU A 168 -7.84 4.55 -19.77
CA LEU A 168 -7.88 3.79 -21.03
C LEU A 168 -9.31 3.68 -21.54
#